data_b42f39c0012f4f6f312a2882a23245a2
#
_entry.id   b42f39c0012f4f6f312a2882a23245a2
#
_cell.length_a   1.000
_cell.length_b   1.000
_cell.length_c   1.000
_cell.angle_alpha   90.00
_cell.angle_beta   90.00
_cell.angle_gamma   90.00
#
_symmetry.space_group_name_H-M   'P 1'
#
loop_
_entity.id
_entity.type
_entity.pdbx_description
1 polymer ?
#
loop_
_entity_poly.entity_id
_entity_poly.type
_entity_poly.pdbx_seq_one_letter_code
_entity_poly.pdbx_strand_id
1 'polypeptide(L)'
;MSVVDRQYEDLLARVMAEGTPKGDRTGTGTRSLFGAQLRYDLSKGFPLITTKRVHFKSVVGELLWFLSGSSNVSWLQEHGIRIWNEWADEDGDLGPVYGVQWRSWNTGDGRRIDQISQVLEALKTNPDSRRMVVSAWNVGDLPEMALEPCHAFFQLYVADGRLSLQLYQRSADMFLGVPFNIASYSLLTHMFAQQAGLEVGDFIWTGGDCHIYSNHTEQVREQLSREPYPFPRLELAKAPSMFEYSFDDISLVDYQHHPTIKAPVAV
;
A
#
# COMPACT_ATOMS: atom_id res chain seq x y z
N MET A 1 -0.15 -22.04 20.31
CA MET A 1 0.85 -21.03 19.91
C MET A 1 0.38 -20.49 18.59
N SER A 2 0.12 -19.18 18.45
CA SER A 2 -0.17 -18.58 17.15
C SER A 2 1.07 -18.77 16.26
N VAL A 3 0.87 -19.36 15.09
CA VAL A 3 1.96 -19.43 14.08
C VAL A 3 2.26 -17.99 13.68
N VAL A 4 3.52 -17.58 13.86
CA VAL A 4 3.97 -16.25 13.43
C VAL A 4 4.06 -16.26 11.91
N ASP A 5 3.46 -15.28 11.25
CA ASP A 5 3.51 -15.15 9.79
C ASP A 5 4.91 -14.71 9.35
N ARG A 6 5.43 -15.34 8.32
CA ARG A 6 6.77 -15.08 7.75
C ARG A 6 6.75 -14.89 6.23
N GLN A 7 5.57 -14.81 5.63
CA GLN A 7 5.45 -14.76 4.17
C GLN A 7 6.29 -13.65 3.54
N TYR A 8 6.32 -12.47 4.18
CA TYR A 8 7.12 -11.34 3.69
C TYR A 8 8.62 -11.61 3.82
N GLU A 9 9.08 -12.08 4.98
CA GLU A 9 10.49 -12.38 5.22
C GLU A 9 10.98 -13.53 4.32
N ASP A 10 10.15 -14.55 4.09
CA ASP A 10 10.47 -15.67 3.19
C ASP A 10 10.61 -15.19 1.74
N LEU A 11 9.72 -14.29 1.28
CA LEU A 11 9.85 -13.69 -0.04
C LEU A 11 11.08 -12.77 -0.12
N LEU A 12 11.36 -11.96 0.91
CA LEU A 12 12.53 -11.11 0.98
C LEU A 12 13.84 -11.93 0.89
N ALA A 13 13.90 -13.06 1.62
CA ALA A 13 15.02 -14.00 1.58
C ALA A 13 15.16 -14.63 0.19
N ARG A 14 14.04 -14.99 -0.43
CA ARG A 14 14.02 -15.58 -1.78
C ARG A 14 14.52 -14.58 -2.83
N VAL A 15 14.11 -13.31 -2.79
CA VAL A 15 14.63 -12.26 -3.70
C VAL A 15 16.14 -12.08 -3.49
N MET A 16 16.60 -12.11 -2.25
CA MET A 16 18.02 -11.99 -1.92
C MET A 16 18.84 -13.15 -2.50
N ALA A 17 18.32 -14.38 -2.41
CA ALA A 17 19.03 -15.60 -2.82
C ALA A 17 18.95 -15.88 -4.33
N GLU A 18 17.76 -15.75 -4.91
CA GLU A 18 17.44 -16.21 -6.26
C GLU A 18 17.31 -15.06 -7.28
N GLY A 19 17.18 -13.80 -6.80
CA GLY A 19 16.94 -12.64 -7.68
C GLY A 19 18.07 -12.43 -8.68
N THR A 20 17.71 -12.09 -9.91
CA THR A 20 18.62 -11.75 -10.99
C THR A 20 19.13 -10.31 -10.83
N PRO A 21 20.44 -10.03 -10.93
CA PRO A 21 20.96 -8.67 -11.00
C PRO A 21 20.39 -7.90 -12.19
N LYS A 22 19.90 -6.67 -11.96
CA LYS A 22 19.37 -5.77 -12.99
C LYS A 22 19.81 -4.32 -12.75
N GLY A 23 19.94 -3.58 -13.83
CA GLY A 23 19.98 -2.12 -13.74
C GLY A 23 18.59 -1.55 -13.47
N ASP A 24 18.53 -0.31 -13.03
CA ASP A 24 17.30 0.46 -12.79
C ASP A 24 17.48 1.93 -13.18
N ARG A 25 16.38 2.70 -13.15
CA ARG A 25 16.37 4.12 -13.52
C ARG A 25 17.31 4.97 -12.66
N THR A 26 17.49 4.60 -11.39
CA THR A 26 18.32 5.37 -10.45
C THR A 26 19.82 5.08 -10.58
N GLY A 27 20.22 4.08 -11.33
CA GLY A 27 21.61 3.63 -11.47
C GLY A 27 22.16 2.90 -10.23
N THR A 28 21.34 2.65 -9.21
CA THR A 28 21.75 1.95 -7.97
C THR A 28 21.98 0.45 -8.23
N GLY A 29 21.26 -0.12 -9.18
CA GLY A 29 21.21 -1.56 -9.43
C GLY A 29 20.28 -2.27 -8.44
N THR A 30 19.74 -3.37 -8.90
CA THR A 30 18.79 -4.18 -8.11
C THR A 30 19.08 -5.66 -8.26
N ARG A 31 18.49 -6.45 -7.35
CA ARG A 31 18.33 -7.89 -7.47
C ARG A 31 16.83 -8.17 -7.48
N SER A 32 16.32 -8.86 -8.51
CA SER A 32 14.89 -8.90 -8.82
C SER A 32 14.39 -10.32 -9.13
N LEU A 33 13.17 -10.62 -8.65
CA LEU A 33 12.33 -11.73 -9.10
C LEU A 33 11.07 -11.18 -9.75
N PHE A 34 10.59 -11.81 -10.82
CA PHE A 34 9.35 -11.40 -11.47
C PHE A 34 8.19 -12.32 -11.10
N GLY A 35 7.16 -11.74 -10.51
CA GLY A 35 5.94 -12.44 -10.11
C GLY A 35 6.04 -13.11 -8.73
N ALA A 36 5.31 -12.56 -7.77
CA ALA A 36 5.13 -13.14 -6.44
C ALA A 36 3.77 -12.76 -5.86
N GLN A 37 3.28 -13.56 -4.90
CA GLN A 37 2.02 -13.28 -4.23
C GLN A 37 2.14 -13.61 -2.73
N LEU A 38 1.58 -12.74 -1.88
CA LEU A 38 1.41 -12.92 -0.45
C LEU A 38 -0.06 -12.81 -0.11
N ARG A 39 -0.53 -13.57 0.89
CA ARG A 39 -1.94 -13.58 1.31
C ARG A 39 -2.06 -13.49 2.82
N TYR A 40 -2.80 -12.53 3.30
CA TYR A 40 -2.99 -12.25 4.72
C TYR A 40 -4.49 -12.33 5.07
N ASP A 41 -4.86 -13.23 5.98
CA ASP A 41 -6.20 -13.27 6.57
C ASP A 41 -6.31 -12.14 7.61
N LEU A 42 -7.00 -11.04 7.25
CA LEU A 42 -7.09 -9.84 8.08
C LEU A 42 -7.89 -10.06 9.37
N SER A 43 -8.63 -11.15 9.49
CA SER A 43 -9.31 -11.52 10.74
C SER A 43 -8.35 -12.03 11.82
N LYS A 44 -7.12 -12.40 11.44
CA LYS A 44 -6.08 -12.93 12.36
C LYS A 44 -5.07 -11.91 12.83
N GLY A 45 -5.11 -10.70 12.31
CA GLY A 45 -4.20 -9.62 12.67
C GLY A 45 -3.97 -8.66 11.52
N PHE A 46 -3.41 -7.51 11.84
CA PHE A 46 -3.09 -6.49 10.85
C PHE A 46 -1.65 -6.69 10.34
N PRO A 47 -1.42 -6.94 9.04
CA PRO A 47 -0.12 -7.33 8.51
C PRO A 47 0.86 -6.15 8.41
N LEU A 48 1.22 -5.58 9.56
CA LEU A 48 2.33 -4.64 9.71
C LEU A 48 3.54 -5.43 10.17
N ILE A 49 4.59 -5.48 9.34
CA ILE A 49 5.78 -6.27 9.67
C ILE A 49 6.40 -5.86 11.00
N THR A 50 7.04 -6.81 11.68
CA THR A 50 7.57 -6.64 13.03
C THR A 50 9.10 -6.79 13.09
N THR A 51 9.72 -7.29 12.04
CA THR A 51 11.18 -7.47 11.92
C THR A 51 11.94 -6.15 11.79
N LYS A 52 11.23 -5.07 11.49
CA LYS A 52 11.66 -3.68 11.68
C LYS A 52 10.44 -2.81 11.95
N ARG A 53 10.65 -1.66 12.61
CA ARG A 53 9.58 -0.67 12.80
C ARG A 53 9.16 -0.05 11.47
N VAL A 54 7.87 -0.09 11.17
CA VAL A 54 7.24 0.71 10.11
C VAL A 54 6.56 1.93 10.73
N HIS A 55 6.69 3.10 10.13
CA HIS A 55 6.10 4.33 10.67
C HIS A 55 4.61 4.40 10.30
N PHE A 56 3.76 3.80 11.15
CA PHE A 56 2.34 3.62 10.89
C PHE A 56 1.59 4.94 10.64
N LYS A 57 1.96 6.04 11.36
CA LYS A 57 1.37 7.36 11.10
C LYS A 57 1.53 7.80 9.64
N SER A 58 2.67 7.50 9.00
CA SER A 58 2.87 7.83 7.58
C SER A 58 2.02 6.94 6.67
N VAL A 59 1.82 5.66 7.02
CA VAL A 59 0.91 4.77 6.28
C VAL A 59 -0.51 5.32 6.29
N VAL A 60 -1.01 5.69 7.47
CA VAL A 60 -2.35 6.27 7.64
C VAL A 60 -2.47 7.58 6.87
N GLY A 61 -1.53 8.50 7.07
CA GLY A 61 -1.58 9.82 6.44
C GLY A 61 -1.54 9.76 4.91
N GLU A 62 -0.69 8.90 4.33
CA GLU A 62 -0.66 8.70 2.88
C GLU A 62 -2.00 8.19 2.35
N LEU A 63 -2.59 7.19 3.02
CA LEU A 63 -3.89 6.65 2.58
C LEU A 63 -5.00 7.68 2.68
N LEU A 64 -5.08 8.46 3.76
CA LEU A 64 -6.05 9.53 3.91
C LEU A 64 -5.85 10.62 2.84
N TRP A 65 -4.60 10.94 2.53
CA TRP A 65 -4.26 11.88 1.46
C TRP A 65 -4.67 11.35 0.08
N PHE A 66 -4.46 10.06 -0.24
CA PHE A 66 -4.98 9.47 -1.47
C PHE A 66 -6.51 9.53 -1.55
N LEU A 67 -7.20 9.23 -0.45
CA LEU A 67 -8.66 9.28 -0.37
C LEU A 67 -9.22 10.71 -0.48
N SER A 68 -8.43 11.74 -0.15
CA SER A 68 -8.81 13.13 -0.38
C SER A 68 -8.80 13.52 -1.86
N GLY A 69 -8.11 12.79 -2.72
CA GLY A 69 -7.93 13.09 -4.14
C GLY A 69 -6.94 14.21 -4.43
N SER A 70 -6.15 14.63 -3.44
CA SER A 70 -5.12 15.67 -3.61
C SER A 70 -3.87 15.14 -4.30
N SER A 71 -3.20 15.99 -5.07
CA SER A 71 -1.86 15.78 -5.64
C SER A 71 -0.79 16.58 -4.90
N ASN A 72 -1.19 17.53 -4.05
CA ASN A 72 -0.27 18.43 -3.35
C ASN A 72 0.13 17.87 -1.98
N VAL A 73 1.44 17.89 -1.69
CA VAL A 73 2.03 17.30 -0.47
C VAL A 73 1.91 18.17 0.77
N SER A 74 1.40 19.40 0.68
CA SER A 74 1.32 20.34 1.81
C SER A 74 0.57 19.77 3.00
N TRP A 75 -0.55 19.10 2.75
CA TRP A 75 -1.31 18.44 3.82
C TRP A 75 -0.49 17.36 4.55
N LEU A 76 0.30 16.56 3.82
CA LEU A 76 1.20 15.58 4.42
C LEU A 76 2.29 16.26 5.28
N GLN A 77 2.87 17.35 4.77
CA GLN A 77 3.91 18.13 5.48
C GLN A 77 3.37 18.75 6.77
N GLU A 78 2.15 19.29 6.77
CA GLU A 78 1.46 19.82 7.96
C GLU A 78 1.30 18.75 9.05
N HIS A 79 1.14 17.47 8.65
CA HIS A 79 1.07 16.34 9.57
C HIS A 79 2.43 15.71 9.91
N GLY A 80 3.54 16.33 9.44
CA GLY A 80 4.91 15.88 9.68
C GLY A 80 5.33 14.68 8.83
N ILE A 81 4.63 14.40 7.73
CA ILE A 81 4.89 13.31 6.79
C ILE A 81 5.60 13.88 5.57
N ARG A 82 6.77 13.31 5.22
CA ARG A 82 7.65 13.86 4.16
C ARG A 82 8.02 12.83 3.10
N ILE A 83 7.30 11.71 3.04
CA ILE A 83 7.64 10.57 2.18
C ILE A 83 7.49 10.84 0.67
N TRP A 84 6.88 11.96 0.29
CA TRP A 84 6.66 12.39 -1.08
C TRP A 84 7.44 13.65 -1.48
N ASN A 85 8.18 14.27 -0.54
CA ASN A 85 8.84 15.56 -0.79
C ASN A 85 9.88 15.53 -1.92
N GLU A 86 10.54 14.39 -2.15
CA GLU A 86 11.61 14.25 -3.14
C GLU A 86 11.10 14.25 -4.58
N TRP A 87 9.78 14.02 -4.79
CA TRP A 87 9.15 13.99 -6.11
C TRP A 87 8.27 15.22 -6.39
N ALA A 88 7.93 15.99 -5.37
CA ALA A 88 7.08 17.16 -5.53
C ALA A 88 7.85 18.30 -6.22
N ASP A 89 7.15 19.05 -7.06
CA ASP A 89 7.66 20.26 -7.68
C ASP A 89 7.80 21.42 -6.69
N GLU A 90 8.15 22.63 -7.18
CA GLU A 90 8.34 23.81 -6.37
C GLU A 90 7.06 24.29 -5.65
N ASP A 91 5.89 23.97 -6.21
CA ASP A 91 4.57 24.28 -5.65
C ASP A 91 4.04 23.14 -4.73
N GLY A 92 4.80 22.05 -4.60
CA GLY A 92 4.44 20.87 -3.81
C GLY A 92 3.49 19.92 -4.52
N ASP A 93 3.33 20.03 -5.83
CA ASP A 93 2.44 19.18 -6.63
C ASP A 93 3.19 17.96 -7.19
N LEU A 94 2.47 16.85 -7.35
CA LEU A 94 2.96 15.59 -7.90
C LEU A 94 2.31 15.25 -9.25
N GLY A 95 1.43 16.11 -9.74
CA GLY A 95 0.59 15.79 -10.88
C GLY A 95 -0.50 14.76 -10.56
N PRO A 96 -1.14 14.16 -11.57
CA PRO A 96 -2.33 13.34 -11.38
C PRO A 96 -2.00 11.92 -10.85
N VAL A 97 -1.27 11.82 -9.72
CA VAL A 97 -0.90 10.56 -9.07
C VAL A 97 -2.09 9.92 -8.32
N TYR A 98 -1.91 8.76 -7.80
CA TYR A 98 -2.82 7.87 -7.06
C TYR A 98 -4.18 8.45 -6.65
N GLY A 99 -4.20 9.43 -5.74
CA GLY A 99 -5.42 10.02 -5.20
C GLY A 99 -6.28 10.70 -6.27
N VAL A 100 -5.64 11.41 -7.20
CA VAL A 100 -6.33 12.03 -8.34
C VAL A 100 -6.96 10.97 -9.23
N GLN A 101 -6.22 9.91 -9.57
CA GLN A 101 -6.76 8.83 -10.40
C GLN A 101 -7.91 8.09 -9.70
N TRP A 102 -7.82 7.85 -8.40
CA TRP A 102 -8.86 7.18 -7.63
C TRP A 102 -10.15 7.99 -7.52
N ARG A 103 -10.03 9.31 -7.33
CA ARG A 103 -11.14 10.21 -6.98
C ARG A 103 -11.63 11.08 -8.13
N SER A 104 -10.80 11.26 -9.16
CA SER A 104 -11.11 12.22 -10.26
C SER A 104 -10.45 11.78 -11.56
N TRP A 105 -10.63 10.50 -11.94
CA TRP A 105 -10.10 9.95 -13.19
C TRP A 105 -10.56 10.76 -14.39
N ASN A 106 -9.62 11.24 -15.20
CA ASN A 106 -9.88 11.99 -16.42
C ASN A 106 -10.22 11.04 -17.57
N THR A 107 -11.37 11.22 -18.23
CA THR A 107 -11.83 10.39 -19.35
C THR A 107 -11.45 10.95 -20.72
N GLY A 108 -10.80 12.11 -20.78
CA GLY A 108 -10.43 12.76 -22.04
C GLY A 108 -11.58 13.53 -22.72
N ASP A 109 -12.84 13.28 -22.36
CA ASP A 109 -14.01 14.00 -22.85
C ASP A 109 -14.55 15.05 -21.88
N GLY A 110 -13.76 15.37 -20.85
CA GLY A 110 -14.07 16.35 -19.80
C GLY A 110 -14.84 15.79 -18.60
N ARG A 111 -15.27 14.54 -18.61
CA ARG A 111 -15.87 13.89 -17.44
C ARG A 111 -14.79 13.51 -16.42
N ARG A 112 -15.20 13.43 -15.16
CA ARG A 112 -14.38 12.92 -14.05
C ARG A 112 -15.09 11.74 -13.41
N ILE A 113 -14.32 10.70 -13.08
CA ILE A 113 -14.85 9.47 -12.46
C ILE A 113 -14.22 9.31 -11.07
N ASP A 114 -15.07 9.23 -10.05
CA ASP A 114 -14.69 8.84 -8.70
C ASP A 114 -14.80 7.31 -8.56
N GLN A 115 -13.68 6.61 -8.77
CA GLN A 115 -13.64 5.16 -8.74
C GLN A 115 -13.91 4.62 -7.32
N ILE A 116 -13.44 5.32 -6.26
CA ILE A 116 -13.66 4.89 -4.86
C ILE A 116 -15.15 4.93 -4.51
N SER A 117 -15.84 6.00 -4.87
CA SER A 117 -17.29 6.09 -4.65
C SER A 117 -18.06 5.03 -5.43
N GLN A 118 -17.65 4.75 -6.68
CA GLN A 118 -18.31 3.73 -7.51
C GLN A 118 -18.14 2.31 -6.92
N VAL A 119 -16.94 1.93 -6.48
CA VAL A 119 -16.73 0.60 -5.90
C VAL A 119 -17.40 0.47 -4.53
N LEU A 120 -17.45 1.54 -3.72
CA LEU A 120 -18.16 1.55 -2.45
C LEU A 120 -19.67 1.37 -2.64
N GLU A 121 -20.25 2.02 -3.64
CA GLU A 121 -21.67 1.82 -4.01
C GLU A 121 -21.90 0.38 -4.50
N ALA A 122 -21.01 -0.14 -5.34
CA ALA A 122 -21.10 -1.52 -5.82
C ALA A 122 -21.02 -2.54 -4.67
N LEU A 123 -20.16 -2.33 -3.67
CA LEU A 123 -20.08 -3.19 -2.48
C LEU A 123 -21.41 -3.25 -1.72
N LYS A 124 -22.17 -2.14 -1.67
CA LYS A 124 -23.46 -2.04 -0.98
C LYS A 124 -24.63 -2.61 -1.78
N THR A 125 -24.62 -2.44 -3.09
CA THR A 125 -25.76 -2.72 -3.96
C THR A 125 -25.62 -3.98 -4.81
N ASN A 126 -24.39 -4.39 -5.13
CA ASN A 126 -24.08 -5.56 -5.95
C ASN A 126 -22.73 -6.18 -5.54
N PRO A 127 -22.63 -6.78 -4.33
CA PRO A 127 -21.37 -7.32 -3.81
C PRO A 127 -20.77 -8.47 -4.64
N ASP A 128 -21.58 -9.16 -5.46
CA ASP A 128 -21.13 -10.22 -6.36
C ASP A 128 -20.47 -9.71 -7.65
N SER A 129 -20.36 -8.40 -7.82
CA SER A 129 -19.77 -7.78 -9.00
C SER A 129 -18.30 -8.14 -9.15
N ARG A 130 -17.89 -8.56 -10.36
CA ARG A 130 -16.48 -8.79 -10.74
C ARG A 130 -15.82 -7.53 -11.31
N ARG A 131 -16.51 -6.37 -11.23
CA ARG A 131 -16.08 -5.09 -11.82
C ARG A 131 -15.62 -4.07 -10.78
N MET A 132 -15.46 -4.49 -9.54
CA MET A 132 -14.97 -3.64 -8.45
C MET A 132 -13.44 -3.51 -8.55
N VAL A 133 -12.98 -2.74 -9.52
CA VAL A 133 -11.57 -2.46 -9.81
C VAL A 133 -11.33 -0.97 -9.71
N VAL A 134 -10.23 -0.59 -9.06
CA VAL A 134 -9.74 0.79 -8.98
C VAL A 134 -8.33 0.82 -9.57
N SER A 135 -8.11 1.66 -10.59
CA SER A 135 -6.83 1.81 -11.26
C SER A 135 -6.21 3.18 -10.99
N ALA A 136 -4.93 3.19 -10.68
CA ALA A 136 -4.11 4.41 -10.70
C ALA A 136 -3.32 4.55 -12.02
N TRP A 137 -3.26 3.47 -12.83
CA TRP A 137 -2.51 3.44 -14.08
C TRP A 137 -3.36 4.00 -15.24
N ASN A 138 -3.32 5.31 -15.42
CA ASN A 138 -3.94 6.01 -16.52
C ASN A 138 -2.89 6.34 -17.57
N VAL A 139 -2.86 5.58 -18.66
CA VAL A 139 -1.83 5.69 -19.70
C VAL A 139 -1.76 7.10 -20.32
N GLY A 140 -2.91 7.80 -20.39
CA GLY A 140 -2.98 9.16 -20.92
C GLY A 140 -2.32 10.21 -20.01
N ASP A 141 -2.33 9.98 -18.70
CA ASP A 141 -1.84 10.93 -17.70
C ASP A 141 -0.41 10.60 -17.20
N LEU A 142 0.18 9.44 -17.56
CA LEU A 142 1.51 9.03 -17.09
C LEU A 142 2.61 10.09 -17.30
N PRO A 143 2.66 10.79 -18.46
CA PRO A 143 3.70 11.81 -18.70
C PRO A 143 3.61 13.03 -17.77
N GLU A 144 2.47 13.25 -17.14
CA GLU A 144 2.20 14.38 -16.24
C GLU A 144 2.42 14.01 -14.75
N MET A 145 2.71 12.75 -14.45
CA MET A 145 2.94 12.26 -13.09
C MET A 145 4.41 12.43 -12.69
N ALA A 146 4.67 12.98 -11.52
CA ALA A 146 6.03 13.06 -10.94
C ALA A 146 6.62 11.67 -10.70
N LEU A 147 5.78 10.68 -10.40
CA LEU A 147 6.15 9.27 -10.27
C LEU A 147 5.00 8.39 -10.76
N GLU A 148 5.29 7.53 -11.74
CA GLU A 148 4.33 6.56 -12.27
C GLU A 148 3.91 5.55 -11.18
N PRO A 149 2.60 5.24 -11.03
CA PRO A 149 2.09 4.41 -9.96
C PRO A 149 2.73 3.02 -9.89
N CYS A 150 3.43 2.70 -8.78
CA CYS A 150 3.98 1.39 -8.51
C CYS A 150 2.88 0.38 -8.17
N HIS A 151 1.97 0.72 -7.26
CA HIS A 151 0.75 -0.04 -7.00
C HIS A 151 -0.34 0.40 -7.99
N ALA A 152 -0.41 -0.34 -9.11
CA ALA A 152 -1.08 0.11 -10.33
C ALA A 152 -2.61 0.02 -10.25
N PHE A 153 -3.14 -1.05 -9.66
CA PHE A 153 -4.59 -1.23 -9.47
C PHE A 153 -4.88 -2.24 -8.37
N PHE A 154 -6.10 -2.19 -7.85
CA PHE A 154 -6.62 -3.21 -6.95
C PHE A 154 -8.03 -3.63 -7.32
N GLN A 155 -8.42 -4.83 -6.89
CA GLN A 155 -9.75 -5.39 -7.06
C GLN A 155 -10.32 -5.81 -5.72
N LEU A 156 -11.63 -5.58 -5.54
CA LEU A 156 -12.41 -6.02 -4.39
C LEU A 156 -13.20 -7.28 -4.73
N TYR A 157 -13.38 -8.13 -3.71
CA TYR A 157 -14.13 -9.38 -3.82
C TYR A 157 -14.87 -9.66 -2.52
N VAL A 158 -16.14 -10.01 -2.62
CA VAL A 158 -16.97 -10.37 -1.46
C VAL A 158 -17.38 -11.83 -1.56
N ALA A 159 -17.20 -12.57 -0.47
CA ALA A 159 -17.73 -13.93 -0.30
C ALA A 159 -18.07 -14.15 1.16
N ASP A 160 -19.18 -14.83 1.42
CA ASP A 160 -19.66 -15.19 2.76
C ASP A 160 -19.70 -13.99 3.73
N GLY A 161 -20.10 -12.80 3.22
CA GLY A 161 -20.16 -11.56 3.99
C GLY A 161 -18.79 -10.95 4.33
N ARG A 162 -17.70 -11.44 3.74
CA ARG A 162 -16.32 -10.99 3.98
C ARG A 162 -15.76 -10.31 2.74
N LEU A 163 -15.14 -9.14 2.94
CA LEU A 163 -14.48 -8.37 1.89
C LEU A 163 -12.99 -8.69 1.83
N SER A 164 -12.53 -9.09 0.65
CA SER A 164 -11.11 -9.25 0.32
C SER A 164 -10.67 -8.23 -0.72
N LEU A 165 -9.38 -7.86 -0.68
CA LEU A 165 -8.76 -6.96 -1.65
C LEU A 165 -7.51 -7.60 -2.23
N GLN A 166 -7.37 -7.55 -3.56
CA GLN A 166 -6.13 -7.92 -4.24
C GLN A 166 -5.49 -6.70 -4.89
N LEU A 167 -4.24 -6.43 -4.52
CA LEU A 167 -3.40 -5.39 -5.11
C LEU A 167 -2.47 -5.99 -6.16
N TYR A 168 -2.31 -5.32 -7.32
CA TYR A 168 -1.20 -5.53 -8.23
C TYR A 168 -0.20 -4.37 -8.14
N GLN A 169 1.01 -4.67 -7.70
CA GLN A 169 2.13 -3.74 -7.59
C GLN A 169 3.17 -4.09 -8.67
N ARG A 170 3.26 -3.26 -9.74
CA ARG A 170 4.13 -3.51 -10.89
C ARG A 170 5.63 -3.44 -10.57
N SER A 171 5.99 -2.57 -9.63
CA SER A 171 7.35 -2.31 -9.17
C SER A 171 7.36 -2.29 -7.66
N ALA A 172 8.11 -3.19 -7.06
CA ALA A 172 8.00 -3.52 -5.64
C ALA A 172 9.38 -3.50 -4.96
N ASP A 173 9.75 -2.32 -4.40
CA ASP A 173 10.88 -2.23 -3.48
C ASP A 173 10.55 -3.06 -2.22
N MET A 174 11.16 -4.24 -2.14
CA MET A 174 10.88 -5.20 -1.10
C MET A 174 11.28 -4.71 0.29
N PHE A 175 12.27 -3.82 0.39
CA PHE A 175 12.76 -3.38 1.69
C PHE A 175 12.01 -2.17 2.26
N LEU A 176 11.84 -1.09 1.49
CA LEU A 176 11.18 0.14 1.97
C LEU A 176 9.68 0.16 1.63
N GLY A 177 9.33 -0.06 0.36
CA GLY A 177 7.98 0.17 -0.15
C GLY A 177 6.97 -0.92 0.22
N VAL A 178 7.29 -2.19 -0.01
CA VAL A 178 6.32 -3.29 0.13
C VAL A 178 5.71 -3.41 1.53
N PRO A 179 6.48 -3.31 2.65
CA PRO A 179 5.88 -3.32 3.99
C PRO A 179 4.86 -2.20 4.22
N PHE A 180 5.14 -1.04 3.65
CA PHE A 180 4.28 0.14 3.73
C PHE A 180 2.99 -0.08 2.92
N ASN A 181 3.12 -0.59 1.69
CA ASN A 181 1.99 -0.85 0.81
C ASN A 181 1.08 -1.97 1.34
N ILE A 182 1.64 -3.06 1.91
CA ILE A 182 0.86 -4.12 2.58
C ILE A 182 -0.02 -3.53 3.69
N ALA A 183 0.55 -2.71 4.55
CA ALA A 183 -0.19 -2.07 5.64
C ALA A 183 -1.26 -1.09 5.13
N SER A 184 -0.92 -0.26 4.12
CA SER A 184 -1.82 0.73 3.55
C SER A 184 -3.07 0.09 2.93
N TYR A 185 -2.89 -0.94 2.09
CA TYR A 185 -4.02 -1.62 1.44
C TYR A 185 -4.79 -2.56 2.39
N SER A 186 -4.14 -3.08 3.42
CA SER A 186 -4.85 -3.78 4.50
C SER A 186 -5.77 -2.82 5.26
N LEU A 187 -5.29 -1.61 5.59
CA LEU A 187 -6.11 -0.57 6.20
C LEU A 187 -7.27 -0.16 5.28
N LEU A 188 -7.01 0.05 4.00
CA LEU A 188 -8.04 0.34 3.00
C LEU A 188 -9.12 -0.74 2.93
N THR A 189 -8.73 -2.02 3.05
CA THR A 189 -9.67 -3.15 3.09
C THR A 189 -10.59 -3.07 4.32
N HIS A 190 -10.03 -2.78 5.49
CA HIS A 190 -10.81 -2.59 6.73
C HIS A 190 -11.79 -1.41 6.60
N MET A 191 -11.34 -0.28 6.01
CA MET A 191 -12.19 0.90 5.80
C MET A 191 -13.36 0.59 4.87
N PHE A 192 -13.12 -0.05 3.73
CA PHE A 192 -14.17 -0.49 2.81
C PHE A 192 -15.15 -1.47 3.48
N ALA A 193 -14.64 -2.47 4.20
CA ALA A 193 -15.48 -3.45 4.89
C ALA A 193 -16.40 -2.76 5.89
N GLN A 194 -15.87 -1.88 6.75
CA GLN A 194 -16.65 -1.14 7.73
C GLN A 194 -17.73 -0.26 7.08
N GLN A 195 -17.38 0.45 6.00
CA GLN A 195 -18.31 1.36 5.29
C GLN A 195 -19.40 0.62 4.50
N ALA A 196 -19.12 -0.63 4.11
CA ALA A 196 -20.08 -1.49 3.42
C ALA A 196 -20.87 -2.40 4.37
N GLY A 197 -20.55 -2.42 5.67
CA GLY A 197 -21.17 -3.32 6.65
C GLY A 197 -20.78 -4.79 6.47
N LEU A 198 -19.55 -5.04 5.99
CA LEU A 198 -18.99 -6.36 5.77
C LEU A 198 -17.90 -6.67 6.81
N GLU A 199 -17.64 -7.97 7.03
CA GLU A 199 -16.46 -8.43 7.74
C GLU A 199 -15.22 -8.37 6.84
N VAL A 200 -14.02 -8.30 7.43
CA VAL A 200 -12.79 -8.38 6.64
C VAL A 200 -12.46 -9.82 6.24
N GLY A 201 -12.02 -9.98 5.01
CA GLY A 201 -11.51 -11.22 4.44
C GLY A 201 -9.98 -11.21 4.34
N ASP A 202 -9.48 -11.48 3.14
CA ASP A 202 -8.05 -11.53 2.86
C ASP A 202 -7.56 -10.23 2.21
N PHE A 203 -6.35 -9.82 2.54
CA PHE A 203 -5.55 -8.95 1.69
C PHE A 203 -4.57 -9.81 0.89
N ILE A 204 -4.59 -9.66 -0.44
CA ILE A 204 -3.70 -10.35 -1.35
C ILE A 204 -2.79 -9.31 -2.02
N TRP A 205 -1.49 -9.40 -1.75
CA TRP A 205 -0.49 -8.61 -2.44
C TRP A 205 0.09 -9.41 -3.61
N THR A 206 0.10 -8.82 -4.81
CA THR A 206 0.70 -9.43 -6.01
C THR A 206 1.76 -8.47 -6.55
N GLY A 207 3.02 -8.89 -6.52
CA GLY A 207 4.16 -8.14 -7.03
C GLY A 207 4.55 -8.56 -8.44
N GLY A 208 4.82 -7.60 -9.31
CA GLY A 208 5.44 -7.79 -10.62
C GLY A 208 6.96 -7.90 -10.48
N ASP A 209 7.69 -6.80 -10.67
CA ASP A 209 9.14 -6.73 -10.42
C ASP A 209 9.38 -6.54 -8.91
N CYS A 210 9.68 -7.65 -8.21
CA CYS A 210 9.97 -7.68 -6.78
C CYS A 210 11.48 -7.55 -6.59
N HIS A 211 11.96 -6.39 -6.12
CA HIS A 211 13.39 -6.10 -6.11
C HIS A 211 13.91 -5.59 -4.77
N ILE A 212 15.21 -5.83 -4.56
CA ILE A 212 16.02 -5.27 -3.48
C ILE A 212 17.10 -4.42 -4.14
N TYR A 213 17.19 -3.12 -3.79
CA TYR A 213 18.25 -2.26 -4.25
C TYR A 213 19.61 -2.72 -3.73
N SER A 214 20.66 -2.58 -4.54
CA SER A 214 22.01 -3.05 -4.20
C SER A 214 22.56 -2.42 -2.91
N ASN A 215 22.19 -1.17 -2.63
CA ASN A 215 22.54 -0.43 -1.42
C ASN A 215 21.70 -0.81 -0.18
N HIS A 216 20.73 -1.74 -0.31
CA HIS A 216 19.91 -2.26 0.81
C HIS A 216 20.34 -3.67 1.26
N THR A 217 21.36 -4.26 0.65
CA THR A 217 21.76 -5.65 0.90
C THR A 217 22.06 -5.94 2.38
N GLU A 218 22.82 -5.07 3.05
CA GLU A 218 23.16 -5.25 4.45
C GLU A 218 21.96 -5.08 5.37
N GLN A 219 21.09 -4.11 5.07
CA GLN A 219 19.85 -3.86 5.79
C GLN A 219 18.88 -5.06 5.70
N VAL A 220 18.80 -5.67 4.53
CA VAL A 220 18.01 -6.90 4.33
C VAL A 220 18.58 -8.05 5.14
N ARG A 221 19.90 -8.25 5.15
CA ARG A 221 20.55 -9.27 5.98
C ARG A 221 20.27 -9.06 7.47
N GLU A 222 20.37 -7.82 7.94
CA GLU A 222 20.01 -7.47 9.32
C GLU A 222 18.54 -7.80 9.61
N GLN A 223 17.62 -7.40 8.73
CA GLN A 223 16.21 -7.69 8.91
C GLN A 223 15.91 -9.19 8.97
N LEU A 224 16.50 -9.98 8.07
CA LEU A 224 16.32 -11.43 8.00
C LEU A 224 16.95 -12.20 9.19
N SER A 225 17.86 -11.57 9.94
CA SER A 225 18.42 -12.16 11.18
C SER A 225 17.48 -12.05 12.38
N ARG A 226 16.35 -11.34 12.25
CA ARG A 226 15.40 -11.06 13.33
C ARG A 226 14.20 -11.98 13.24
N GLU A 227 13.79 -12.55 14.37
CA GLU A 227 12.54 -13.32 14.44
C GLU A 227 11.33 -12.37 14.50
N PRO A 228 10.29 -12.57 13.65
CA PRO A 228 9.10 -11.74 13.69
C PRO A 228 8.28 -12.00 14.97
N TYR A 229 7.59 -10.96 15.43
CA TYR A 229 6.55 -11.05 16.46
C TYR A 229 5.18 -11.27 15.81
N PRO A 230 4.14 -11.66 16.57
CA PRO A 230 2.77 -11.68 16.06
C PRO A 230 2.34 -10.30 15.52
N PHE A 231 1.49 -10.30 14.51
CA PHE A 231 0.92 -9.06 13.98
C PHE A 231 0.09 -8.32 15.03
N PRO A 232 0.11 -6.98 15.02
CA PRO A 232 -0.76 -6.15 15.84
C PRO A 232 -2.22 -6.32 15.44
N ARG A 233 -3.12 -5.76 16.26
CA ARG A 233 -4.52 -5.58 15.93
C ARG A 233 -4.78 -4.15 15.48
N LEU A 234 -5.62 -3.99 14.47
CA LEU A 234 -6.13 -2.68 14.07
C LEU A 234 -7.40 -2.37 14.89
N GLU A 235 -7.46 -1.18 15.46
CA GLU A 235 -8.68 -0.58 15.97
C GLU A 235 -9.08 0.56 15.04
N LEU A 236 -10.28 0.44 14.46
CA LEU A 236 -10.84 1.38 13.50
C LEU A 236 -12.18 1.88 14.03
N ALA A 237 -12.22 3.13 14.51
CA ALA A 237 -13.46 3.77 14.90
C ALA A 237 -14.35 4.01 13.67
N LYS A 238 -15.67 4.07 13.90
CA LYS A 238 -16.62 4.27 12.79
C LYS A 238 -16.64 5.74 12.36
N ALA A 239 -16.25 6.01 11.13
CA ALA A 239 -16.39 7.32 10.51
C ALA A 239 -17.74 7.45 9.78
N PRO A 240 -18.26 8.70 9.61
CA PRO A 240 -19.52 8.96 8.88
C PRO A 240 -19.46 8.50 7.42
N SER A 241 -18.30 8.62 6.78
CA SER A 241 -18.08 8.16 5.39
C SER A 241 -16.64 7.69 5.17
N MET A 242 -16.40 7.08 4.02
CA MET A 242 -15.06 6.64 3.56
C MET A 242 -14.04 7.77 3.52
N PHE A 243 -14.48 9.01 3.39
CA PHE A 243 -13.65 10.21 3.18
C PHE A 243 -13.50 11.08 4.43
N GLU A 244 -14.10 10.64 5.56
CA GLU A 244 -14.10 11.40 6.81
C GLU A 244 -13.33 10.72 7.94
N TYR A 245 -12.57 9.65 7.64
CA TYR A 245 -11.62 9.10 8.61
C TYR A 245 -10.51 10.11 8.90
N SER A 246 -10.08 10.10 10.15
CA SER A 246 -8.96 10.91 10.66
C SER A 246 -7.91 10.02 11.33
N PHE A 247 -6.79 10.61 11.75
CA PHE A 247 -5.78 9.88 12.53
C PHE A 247 -6.32 9.33 13.85
N ASP A 248 -7.29 10.02 14.46
CA ASP A 248 -7.87 9.65 15.76
C ASP A 248 -8.77 8.41 15.68
N ASP A 249 -9.24 8.07 14.47
CA ASP A 249 -10.09 6.92 14.21
C ASP A 249 -9.30 5.62 14.01
N ILE A 250 -7.97 5.70 13.87
CA ILE A 250 -7.13 4.61 13.40
C ILE A 250 -5.96 4.38 14.36
N SER A 251 -5.95 3.25 15.05
CA SER A 251 -4.88 2.90 15.98
C SER A 251 -4.47 1.43 15.89
N LEU A 252 -3.25 1.16 16.33
CA LEU A 252 -2.73 -0.21 16.46
C LEU A 252 -2.62 -0.57 17.93
N VAL A 253 -3.03 -1.79 18.25
CA VAL A 253 -2.88 -2.39 19.58
C VAL A 253 -1.88 -3.54 19.50
N ASP A 254 -1.01 -3.62 20.48
CA ASP A 254 0.00 -4.67 20.63
C ASP A 254 1.05 -4.72 19.48
N TYR A 255 1.42 -3.57 18.91
CA TYR A 255 2.49 -3.52 17.91
C TYR A 255 3.87 -3.68 18.57
N GLN A 256 4.28 -4.92 18.79
CA GLN A 256 5.64 -5.28 19.18
C GLN A 256 6.50 -5.42 17.92
N HIS A 257 7.65 -4.75 17.89
CA HIS A 257 8.53 -4.73 16.72
C HIS A 257 10.00 -4.56 17.10
N HIS A 258 10.88 -5.01 16.20
CA HIS A 258 12.31 -4.68 16.27
C HIS A 258 12.58 -3.20 15.93
N PRO A 259 13.76 -2.67 16.28
CA PRO A 259 14.14 -1.30 15.94
C PRO A 259 14.12 -1.03 14.44
N THR A 260 13.96 0.24 14.06
CA THR A 260 14.08 0.70 12.68
C THR A 260 15.45 0.35 12.10
N ILE A 261 15.47 -0.08 10.84
CA ILE A 261 16.67 -0.20 10.03
C ILE A 261 16.64 0.94 9.01
N LYS A 262 17.61 1.85 9.08
CA LYS A 262 17.71 2.98 8.15
C LYS A 262 18.30 2.53 6.82
N ALA A 263 17.74 3.04 5.72
CA ALA A 263 18.28 2.84 4.37
C ALA A 263 18.10 4.11 3.54
N PRO A 264 18.97 4.36 2.56
CA PRO A 264 18.78 5.47 1.60
C PRO A 264 17.60 5.17 0.68
N VAL A 265 16.85 6.19 0.29
CA VAL A 265 15.84 6.09 -0.76
C VAL A 265 16.55 6.16 -2.11
N ALA A 266 16.16 5.29 -3.06
CA ALA A 266 16.64 5.35 -4.44
C ALA A 266 15.70 6.28 -5.24
N VAL A 267 16.23 7.40 -5.72
CA VAL A 267 15.51 8.46 -6.46
C VAL A 267 16.07 8.66 -7.85
#